data_e740de500279496d47078651291783bc
#
_entry.id   e740de500279496d47078651291783bc
#
_cell.length_a   1.000
_cell.length_b   1.000
_cell.length_c   1.000
_cell.angle_alpha   90.00
_cell.angle_beta   90.00
_cell.angle_gamma   90.00
#
_symmetry.space_group_name_H-M   'P 1'
#
loop_
_entity.id
_entity.type
_entity.pdbx_description
1 polymer ?
#
loop_
_entity_poly.entity_id
_entity_poly.type
_entity_poly.pdbx_seq_one_letter_code
_entity_poly.pdbx_strand_id
1 'polypeptide(L)'
;MSCDFTRTVLHGYLDGELDASRAAEFERHLESCRECATALGAEESLRSSLHGASLYERAPVSLRKKIRADLDAATASSVALRIPSWRWLAVAASVLIVATVSWFAWPRVQNSAASAPFTAAEIIDAHVRSLQPGHLTDVASTDQHTVKPWFNGRLAFVPPVKDFADEGFPLVGGRLDVLGGQNVAALVYSRRKHLINVFVLPTKEPDTPIHPPGARQGYQWVHWRHQGMEFCAISDVSASDLHELAQLIYQ
;
A
#
# COMPACT_ATOMS: atom_id res chain seq x y z
N MET A 1 -27.45 5.31 -5.21
CA MET A 1 -26.57 6.48 -5.54
C MET A 1 -27.25 7.75 -5.08
N SER A 2 -26.53 8.76 -4.52
CA SER A 2 -27.11 10.08 -4.20
C SER A 2 -27.15 10.98 -5.43
N CYS A 3 -28.05 12.01 -5.44
CA CYS A 3 -28.14 12.96 -6.55
C CYS A 3 -26.82 13.73 -6.76
N ASP A 4 -26.13 14.13 -5.68
CA ASP A 4 -24.85 14.83 -5.80
C ASP A 4 -23.77 13.97 -6.46
N PHE A 5 -23.71 12.70 -6.11
CA PHE A 5 -22.78 11.77 -6.76
C PHE A 5 -23.16 11.54 -8.22
N THR A 6 -24.45 11.37 -8.53
CA THR A 6 -24.95 11.19 -9.91
C THR A 6 -24.58 12.39 -10.79
N ARG A 7 -24.68 13.62 -10.28
CA ARG A 7 -24.27 14.83 -11.01
C ARG A 7 -22.75 14.87 -11.24
N THR A 8 -21.97 14.41 -10.29
CA THR A 8 -20.49 14.36 -10.43
C THR A 8 -20.03 13.43 -11.54
N VAL A 9 -20.70 12.28 -11.74
CA VAL A 9 -20.32 11.28 -12.73
C VAL A 9 -21.04 11.43 -14.07
N LEU A 10 -21.97 12.38 -14.21
CA LEU A 10 -22.80 12.57 -15.40
C LEU A 10 -21.98 12.77 -16.69
N HIS A 11 -20.96 13.60 -16.64
CA HIS A 11 -20.09 13.84 -17.80
C HIS A 11 -19.28 12.60 -18.16
N GLY A 12 -18.77 11.85 -17.17
CA GLY A 12 -18.08 10.57 -17.40
C GLY A 12 -19.01 9.51 -18.04
N TYR A 13 -20.31 9.52 -17.69
CA TYR A 13 -21.30 8.67 -18.36
C TYR A 13 -21.49 9.05 -19.83
N LEU A 14 -21.67 10.35 -20.13
CA LEU A 14 -21.82 10.87 -21.48
C LEU A 14 -20.60 10.61 -22.38
N ASP A 15 -19.42 10.58 -21.80
CA ASP A 15 -18.17 10.35 -22.52
C ASP A 15 -17.78 8.86 -22.61
N GLY A 16 -18.58 7.97 -21.99
CA GLY A 16 -18.31 6.52 -21.99
C GLY A 16 -17.12 6.11 -21.11
N GLU A 17 -16.75 6.92 -20.12
CA GLU A 17 -15.61 6.69 -19.23
C GLU A 17 -15.96 5.91 -17.96
N LEU A 18 -17.26 5.64 -17.72
CA LEU A 18 -17.69 4.84 -16.59
C LEU A 18 -17.51 3.36 -16.87
N ASP A 19 -17.08 2.60 -15.85
CA ASP A 19 -17.14 1.15 -15.91
C ASP A 19 -18.61 0.65 -15.92
N ALA A 20 -18.82 -0.58 -16.39
CA ALA A 20 -20.15 -1.14 -16.57
C ALA A 20 -21.00 -1.18 -15.29
N SER A 21 -20.37 -1.37 -14.13
CA SER A 21 -21.06 -1.41 -12.84
C SER A 21 -21.61 -0.04 -12.45
N ARG A 22 -20.77 1.00 -12.58
CA ARG A 22 -21.15 2.39 -12.30
C ARG A 22 -22.17 2.94 -13.30
N ALA A 23 -22.04 2.59 -14.58
CA ALA A 23 -23.01 2.95 -15.60
C ALA A 23 -24.40 2.37 -15.27
N ALA A 24 -24.50 1.09 -14.94
CA ALA A 24 -25.75 0.46 -14.54
C ALA A 24 -26.36 1.04 -13.26
N GLU A 25 -25.50 1.47 -12.30
CA GLU A 25 -25.98 2.14 -11.08
C GLU A 25 -26.50 3.55 -11.37
N PHE A 26 -25.84 4.28 -12.26
CA PHE A 26 -26.27 5.58 -12.76
C PHE A 26 -27.62 5.50 -13.47
N GLU A 27 -27.77 4.57 -14.41
CA GLU A 27 -29.03 4.35 -15.15
C GLU A 27 -30.20 4.01 -14.22
N ARG A 28 -29.99 3.13 -13.24
CA ARG A 28 -30.99 2.80 -12.22
C ARG A 28 -31.42 4.01 -11.40
N HIS A 29 -30.50 4.93 -11.09
CA HIS A 29 -30.83 6.18 -10.40
C HIS A 29 -31.69 7.09 -11.28
N LEU A 30 -31.43 7.18 -12.59
CA LEU A 30 -32.21 7.98 -13.52
C LEU A 30 -33.68 7.51 -13.61
N GLU A 31 -33.93 6.20 -13.52
CA GLU A 31 -35.29 5.63 -13.50
C GLU A 31 -36.11 6.15 -12.29
N SER A 32 -35.45 6.39 -11.17
CA SER A 32 -36.06 6.79 -9.91
C SER A 32 -35.99 8.31 -9.61
N CYS A 33 -35.14 9.07 -10.33
CA CYS A 33 -34.89 10.49 -10.06
C CYS A 33 -35.13 11.36 -11.30
N ARG A 34 -36.30 12.01 -11.37
CA ARG A 34 -36.67 12.88 -12.48
C ARG A 34 -35.73 14.08 -12.65
N GLU A 35 -35.16 14.62 -11.56
CA GLU A 35 -34.27 15.77 -11.60
C GLU A 35 -32.93 15.40 -12.31
N CYS A 36 -32.33 14.25 -11.98
CA CYS A 36 -31.11 13.78 -12.63
C CYS A 36 -31.38 13.38 -14.08
N ALA A 37 -32.52 12.79 -14.38
CA ALA A 37 -32.91 12.50 -15.76
C ALA A 37 -33.10 13.77 -16.61
N THR A 38 -33.66 14.84 -16.02
CA THR A 38 -33.80 16.14 -16.70
C THR A 38 -32.42 16.78 -16.95
N ALA A 39 -31.48 16.66 -15.98
CA ALA A 39 -30.14 17.18 -16.12
C ALA A 39 -29.39 16.45 -17.25
N LEU A 40 -29.48 15.11 -17.33
CA LEU A 40 -28.91 14.35 -18.44
C LEU A 40 -29.47 14.78 -19.79
N GLY A 41 -30.78 14.89 -19.92
CA GLY A 41 -31.44 15.33 -21.16
C GLY A 41 -31.04 16.75 -21.60
N ALA A 42 -30.75 17.65 -20.66
CA ALA A 42 -30.24 18.99 -20.96
C ALA A 42 -28.82 18.93 -21.56
N GLU A 43 -27.93 18.12 -21.00
CA GLU A 43 -26.56 17.92 -21.49
C GLU A 43 -26.53 17.24 -22.86
N GLU A 44 -27.39 16.23 -23.07
CA GLU A 44 -27.52 15.55 -24.38
C GLU A 44 -28.05 16.53 -25.43
N SER A 45 -29.01 17.38 -25.12
CA SER A 45 -29.54 18.39 -26.00
C SER A 45 -28.46 19.44 -26.37
N LEU A 46 -27.68 19.89 -25.40
CA LEU A 46 -26.55 20.79 -25.64
C LEU A 46 -25.52 20.13 -26.58
N ARG A 47 -25.14 18.88 -26.31
CA ARG A 47 -24.21 18.12 -27.14
C ARG A 47 -24.72 17.96 -28.57
N SER A 48 -25.99 17.63 -28.74
CA SER A 48 -26.63 17.55 -30.06
C SER A 48 -26.62 18.87 -30.79
N SER A 49 -26.90 19.99 -30.10
CA SER A 49 -26.87 21.34 -30.65
C SER A 49 -25.49 21.75 -31.12
N LEU A 50 -24.44 21.42 -30.34
CA LEU A 50 -23.04 21.67 -30.70
C LEU A 50 -22.62 20.86 -31.92
N HIS A 51 -23.02 19.57 -32.01
CA HIS A 51 -22.75 18.74 -33.19
C HIS A 51 -23.45 19.28 -34.44
N GLY A 52 -24.69 19.77 -34.31
CA GLY A 52 -25.45 20.36 -35.40
C GLY A 52 -24.97 21.74 -35.84
N ALA A 53 -24.23 22.46 -35.01
CA ALA A 53 -23.80 23.84 -35.29
C ALA A 53 -22.61 23.95 -36.29
N SER A 54 -22.19 22.85 -36.90
CA SER A 54 -21.08 22.83 -37.91
C SER A 54 -19.79 23.50 -37.42
N LEU A 55 -19.48 23.39 -36.15
CA LEU A 55 -18.29 23.97 -35.51
C LEU A 55 -16.99 23.18 -35.83
N TYR A 56 -17.11 22.10 -36.60
CA TYR A 56 -15.95 21.27 -36.99
C TYR A 56 -15.08 21.97 -38.01
N GLU A 57 -13.86 22.35 -37.59
CA GLU A 57 -12.83 22.84 -38.47
C GLU A 57 -11.93 21.69 -38.96
N ARG A 58 -11.83 21.57 -40.29
CA ARG A 58 -11.01 20.52 -40.88
C ARG A 58 -9.52 20.86 -40.76
N ALA A 59 -8.79 20.00 -40.06
CA ALA A 59 -7.34 20.17 -39.96
C ALA A 59 -6.66 20.21 -41.32
N PRO A 60 -5.72 21.15 -41.56
CA PRO A 60 -5.02 21.26 -42.82
C PRO A 60 -4.17 20.01 -43.12
N VAL A 61 -4.06 19.64 -44.38
CA VAL A 61 -3.30 18.47 -44.83
C VAL A 61 -1.83 18.53 -44.40
N SER A 62 -1.27 19.73 -44.31
CA SER A 62 0.09 19.99 -43.83
C SER A 62 0.30 19.53 -42.38
N LEU A 63 -0.67 19.76 -41.49
CA LEU A 63 -0.60 19.34 -40.09
C LEU A 63 -0.55 17.81 -39.95
N ARG A 64 -1.39 17.12 -40.73
CA ARG A 64 -1.38 15.65 -40.77
C ARG A 64 -0.07 15.07 -41.27
N LYS A 65 0.52 15.70 -42.31
CA LYS A 65 1.84 15.30 -42.82
C LYS A 65 2.92 15.51 -41.76
N LYS A 66 2.88 16.65 -41.06
CA LYS A 66 3.87 16.98 -40.04
C LYS A 66 3.79 15.99 -38.88
N ILE A 67 2.59 15.69 -38.34
CA ILE A 67 2.40 14.72 -37.26
C ILE A 67 2.92 13.33 -37.67
N ARG A 68 2.65 12.87 -38.91
CA ARG A 68 3.17 11.60 -39.40
C ARG A 68 4.70 11.61 -39.51
N ALA A 69 5.29 12.66 -40.05
CA ALA A 69 6.74 12.77 -40.14
C ALA A 69 7.42 12.78 -38.75
N ASP A 70 6.82 13.47 -37.79
CA ASP A 70 7.33 13.51 -36.41
C ASP A 70 7.23 12.13 -35.70
N LEU A 71 6.15 11.39 -35.97
CA LEU A 71 6.00 10.02 -35.48
C LEU A 71 6.98 9.05 -36.12
N ASP A 72 7.18 9.15 -37.46
CA ASP A 72 8.12 8.33 -38.19
C ASP A 72 9.56 8.63 -37.76
N ALA A 73 9.90 9.91 -37.50
CA ALA A 73 11.20 10.31 -36.97
C ALA A 73 11.42 9.79 -35.53
N ALA A 74 10.40 9.81 -34.70
CA ALA A 74 10.47 9.25 -33.32
C ALA A 74 10.69 7.73 -33.33
N THR A 75 10.06 7.02 -34.28
CA THR A 75 10.26 5.57 -34.45
C THR A 75 11.59 5.24 -35.15
N ALA A 76 12.05 6.06 -36.07
CA ALA A 76 13.33 5.87 -36.77
C ALA A 76 14.55 6.16 -35.88
N SER A 77 14.41 6.98 -34.84
CA SER A 77 15.50 7.27 -33.90
C SER A 77 15.90 6.08 -33.03
N SER A 78 15.19 4.98 -33.12
CA SER A 78 15.47 3.74 -32.35
C SER A 78 16.39 2.74 -33.10
N VAL A 79 16.81 3.00 -34.33
CA VAL A 79 17.62 2.04 -35.10
C VAL A 79 18.77 2.71 -35.83
N ALA A 80 19.96 2.34 -35.42
CA ALA A 80 21.27 2.33 -36.07
C ALA A 80 22.35 3.19 -35.41
N LEU A 81 22.72 2.81 -34.18
CA LEU A 81 24.08 3.04 -33.72
C LEU A 81 25.00 2.05 -34.46
N ARG A 82 25.61 2.46 -35.60
CA ARG A 82 26.80 1.80 -36.16
C ARG A 82 27.96 2.09 -35.23
N ILE A 83 28.14 1.21 -34.25
CA ILE A 83 29.19 1.30 -33.22
C ILE A 83 30.48 0.71 -33.85
N PRO A 84 31.57 1.49 -33.99
CA PRO A 84 32.84 0.93 -34.45
C PRO A 84 33.33 -0.17 -33.52
N SER A 85 34.00 -1.20 -34.04
CA SER A 85 34.33 -2.46 -33.37
C SER A 85 35.05 -2.33 -32.03
N TRP A 86 35.82 -1.27 -31.79
CA TRP A 86 36.49 -1.00 -30.52
C TRP A 86 35.53 -0.59 -29.38
N ARG A 87 34.35 -0.07 -29.73
CA ARG A 87 33.30 0.29 -28.74
C ARG A 87 32.63 -0.95 -28.16
N TRP A 88 32.67 -2.09 -28.86
CA TRP A 88 32.19 -3.37 -28.28
C TRP A 88 33.07 -3.84 -27.15
N LEU A 89 34.36 -3.54 -27.15
CA LEU A 89 35.27 -3.81 -26.03
C LEU A 89 34.92 -2.95 -24.81
N ALA A 90 34.53 -1.69 -25.00
CA ALA A 90 34.08 -0.82 -23.92
C ALA A 90 32.72 -1.28 -23.34
N VAL A 91 31.79 -1.74 -24.19
CA VAL A 91 30.51 -2.32 -23.75
C VAL A 91 30.75 -3.63 -23.00
N ALA A 92 31.63 -4.51 -23.51
CA ALA A 92 31.99 -5.74 -22.80
C ALA A 92 32.64 -5.47 -21.44
N ALA A 93 33.52 -4.47 -21.36
CA ALA A 93 34.14 -4.04 -20.09
C ALA A 93 33.10 -3.46 -19.13
N SER A 94 32.16 -2.65 -19.61
CA SER A 94 31.06 -2.09 -18.77
C SER A 94 30.13 -3.18 -18.27
N VAL A 95 29.78 -4.16 -19.11
CA VAL A 95 28.96 -5.32 -18.70
C VAL A 95 29.71 -6.15 -17.67
N LEU A 96 31.01 -6.38 -17.83
CA LEU A 96 31.83 -7.09 -16.86
C LEU A 96 31.92 -6.36 -15.51
N ILE A 97 32.09 -5.03 -15.54
CA ILE A 97 32.10 -4.20 -14.33
C ILE A 97 30.73 -4.24 -13.64
N VAL A 98 29.64 -4.08 -14.40
CA VAL A 98 28.28 -4.17 -13.85
C VAL A 98 28.01 -5.56 -13.29
N ALA A 99 28.41 -6.62 -14.01
CA ALA A 99 28.25 -8.00 -13.54
C ALA A 99 29.07 -8.29 -12.27
N THR A 100 30.31 -7.82 -12.19
CA THR A 100 31.15 -7.98 -11.00
C THR A 100 30.63 -7.14 -9.83
N VAL A 101 30.25 -5.89 -10.04
CA VAL A 101 29.65 -5.04 -9.02
C VAL A 101 28.31 -5.65 -8.56
N SER A 102 27.46 -6.13 -9.47
CA SER A 102 26.23 -6.82 -9.14
C SER A 102 26.49 -8.12 -8.37
N TRP A 103 27.49 -8.92 -8.77
CA TRP A 103 27.87 -10.15 -8.08
C TRP A 103 28.37 -9.90 -6.65
N PHE A 104 29.15 -8.84 -6.44
CA PHE A 104 29.62 -8.45 -5.10
C PHE A 104 28.58 -7.65 -4.29
N ALA A 105 27.66 -6.93 -4.94
CA ALA A 105 26.60 -6.19 -4.28
C ALA A 105 25.36 -7.05 -3.99
N TRP A 106 25.09 -8.07 -4.83
CA TRP A 106 23.91 -8.93 -4.72
C TRP A 106 23.75 -9.60 -3.34
N PRO A 107 24.80 -10.21 -2.74
CA PRO A 107 24.66 -10.75 -1.39
C PRO A 107 24.49 -9.65 -0.32
N ARG A 108 25.01 -8.44 -0.54
CA ARG A 108 24.80 -7.34 0.40
C ARG A 108 23.38 -6.75 0.34
N VAL A 109 22.81 -6.66 -0.85
CA VAL A 109 21.41 -6.23 -1.05
C VAL A 109 20.43 -7.29 -0.54
N GLN A 110 20.71 -8.59 -0.78
CA GLN A 110 19.89 -9.66 -0.23
C GLN A 110 20.04 -9.81 1.29
N ASN A 111 21.24 -9.66 1.84
CA ASN A 111 21.43 -9.67 3.29
C ASN A 111 20.83 -8.44 3.99
N SER A 112 20.69 -7.31 3.30
CA SER A 112 19.96 -6.15 3.83
C SER A 112 18.43 -6.32 3.71
N ALA A 113 17.95 -7.11 2.74
CA ALA A 113 16.54 -7.45 2.58
C ALA A 113 16.11 -8.66 3.45
N ALA A 114 17.07 -9.49 3.89
CA ALA A 114 16.82 -10.63 4.76
C ALA A 114 16.65 -10.25 6.25
N SER A 115 16.72 -8.97 6.60
CA SER A 115 16.71 -8.53 8.00
C SER A 115 15.35 -8.06 8.52
N ALA A 116 14.33 -7.92 7.66
CA ALA A 116 12.95 -7.72 8.10
C ALA A 116 12.00 -8.30 7.04
N PRO A 117 11.04 -9.15 7.42
CA PRO A 117 10.07 -9.74 6.47
C PRO A 117 9.12 -8.69 5.90
N PHE A 118 9.12 -7.46 6.47
CA PHE A 118 8.22 -6.38 6.11
C PHE A 118 8.97 -5.07 5.88
N THR A 119 8.51 -4.29 4.92
CA THR A 119 8.99 -2.93 4.74
C THR A 119 8.41 -1.99 5.80
N ALA A 120 9.13 -0.91 6.12
CA ALA A 120 8.62 0.12 7.02
C ALA A 120 7.28 0.71 6.55
N ALA A 121 7.06 0.80 5.23
CA ALA A 121 5.80 1.28 4.66
C ALA A 121 4.64 0.35 4.98
N GLU A 122 4.80 -0.97 4.79
CA GLU A 122 3.76 -1.96 5.09
C GLU A 122 3.34 -1.95 6.56
N ILE A 123 4.31 -1.83 7.47
CA ILE A 123 4.06 -1.79 8.92
C ILE A 123 3.29 -0.53 9.30
N ILE A 124 3.70 0.64 8.75
CA ILE A 124 3.02 1.91 8.97
C ILE A 124 1.59 1.86 8.41
N ASP A 125 1.40 1.36 7.19
CA ASP A 125 0.10 1.25 6.56
C ASP A 125 -0.85 0.32 7.35
N ALA A 126 -0.35 -0.80 7.85
CA ALA A 126 -1.11 -1.70 8.71
C ALA A 126 -1.52 -1.04 10.03
N HIS A 127 -0.60 -0.30 10.65
CA HIS A 127 -0.90 0.45 11.86
C HIS A 127 -1.95 1.54 11.60
N VAL A 128 -1.78 2.36 10.57
CA VAL A 128 -2.73 3.43 10.23
C VAL A 128 -4.11 2.88 9.89
N ARG A 129 -4.19 1.77 9.14
CA ARG A 129 -5.48 1.08 8.90
C ARG A 129 -6.16 0.66 10.18
N SER A 130 -5.40 0.16 11.15
CA SER A 130 -5.97 -0.30 12.43
C SER A 130 -6.58 0.81 13.27
N LEU A 131 -6.14 2.05 13.08
CA LEU A 131 -6.68 3.20 13.81
C LEU A 131 -8.04 3.66 13.29
N GLN A 132 -8.50 3.12 12.16
CA GLN A 132 -9.83 3.42 11.63
C GLN A 132 -10.93 2.81 12.52
N PRO A 133 -12.12 3.44 12.60
CA PRO A 133 -13.23 2.92 13.39
C PRO A 133 -13.56 1.47 13.04
N GLY A 134 -13.64 0.61 14.05
CA GLY A 134 -13.98 -0.81 13.89
C GLY A 134 -12.84 -1.73 13.43
N HIS A 135 -11.61 -1.20 13.23
CA HIS A 135 -10.46 -2.00 12.77
C HIS A 135 -9.37 -2.24 13.82
N LEU A 136 -9.54 -1.71 15.02
CA LEU A 136 -8.48 -1.77 16.04
C LEU A 136 -8.25 -3.19 16.54
N THR A 137 -9.32 -3.91 16.90
CA THR A 137 -9.27 -5.25 17.48
C THR A 137 -10.42 -6.11 16.95
N ASP A 138 -10.17 -7.39 16.68
CA ASP A 138 -11.20 -8.40 16.42
C ASP A 138 -11.69 -9.03 17.75
N VAL A 139 -10.80 -9.09 18.75
CA VAL A 139 -11.11 -9.45 20.11
C VAL A 139 -10.66 -8.32 21.03
N ALA A 140 -11.63 -7.58 21.57
CA ALA A 140 -11.38 -6.51 22.54
C ALA A 140 -11.42 -7.09 23.95
N SER A 141 -10.27 -7.18 24.60
CA SER A 141 -10.13 -7.66 25.98
C SER A 141 -8.78 -7.26 26.56
N THR A 142 -8.76 -6.85 27.80
CA THR A 142 -7.55 -6.63 28.58
C THR A 142 -7.02 -7.93 29.20
N ASP A 143 -7.80 -9.01 29.16
CA ASP A 143 -7.41 -10.30 29.71
C ASP A 143 -6.69 -11.15 28.66
N GLN A 144 -5.41 -11.42 28.91
CA GLN A 144 -4.58 -12.30 28.10
C GLN A 144 -5.16 -13.71 27.95
N HIS A 145 -5.92 -14.21 28.95
CA HIS A 145 -6.57 -15.52 28.94
C HIS A 145 -7.79 -15.55 27.99
N THR A 146 -8.29 -14.40 27.58
CA THR A 146 -9.31 -14.24 26.54
C THR A 146 -8.67 -14.04 25.16
N VAL A 147 -7.67 -13.16 25.07
CA VAL A 147 -7.03 -12.80 23.79
C VAL A 147 -6.18 -13.94 23.22
N LYS A 148 -5.38 -14.60 24.07
CA LYS A 148 -4.48 -15.68 23.60
C LYS A 148 -5.23 -16.87 23.00
N PRO A 149 -6.29 -17.45 23.64
CA PRO A 149 -7.05 -18.54 23.04
C PRO A 149 -7.84 -18.15 21.80
N TRP A 150 -8.18 -16.87 21.65
CA TRP A 150 -8.91 -16.40 20.46
C TRP A 150 -8.15 -16.63 19.16
N PHE A 151 -6.81 -16.60 19.20
CA PHE A 151 -5.97 -16.90 18.03
C PHE A 151 -5.93 -18.39 17.67
N ASN A 152 -6.32 -19.30 18.58
CA ASN A 152 -6.33 -20.73 18.32
C ASN A 152 -7.26 -21.09 17.15
N GLY A 153 -6.74 -21.85 16.20
CA GLY A 153 -7.50 -22.27 15.00
C GLY A 153 -7.69 -21.18 13.95
N ARG A 154 -7.29 -19.92 14.25
CA ARG A 154 -7.31 -18.80 13.30
C ARG A 154 -5.93 -18.56 12.66
N LEU A 155 -4.88 -18.86 13.43
CA LEU A 155 -3.50 -18.86 12.97
C LEU A 155 -2.88 -20.26 13.12
N ALA A 156 -1.86 -20.55 12.34
CA ALA A 156 -1.08 -21.78 12.45
C ALA A 156 -0.14 -21.79 13.69
N PHE A 157 -0.14 -20.71 14.46
CA PHE A 157 0.69 -20.50 15.65
C PHE A 157 -0.13 -19.73 16.71
N VAL A 158 0.36 -19.72 17.94
CA VAL A 158 -0.24 -18.98 19.05
C VAL A 158 0.73 -17.89 19.46
N PRO A 159 0.36 -16.57 19.33
CA PRO A 159 1.22 -15.49 19.74
C PRO A 159 1.40 -15.50 21.30
N PRO A 160 2.57 -15.09 21.80
CA PRO A 160 2.77 -14.87 23.23
C PRO A 160 2.02 -13.60 23.67
N VAL A 161 0.84 -13.76 24.23
CA VAL A 161 0.05 -12.64 24.75
C VAL A 161 0.30 -12.50 26.25
N LYS A 162 0.75 -11.31 26.66
CA LYS A 162 0.87 -10.91 28.08
C LYS A 162 0.25 -9.53 28.25
N ASP A 163 -0.34 -9.25 29.40
CA ASP A 163 -0.73 -7.90 29.81
C ASP A 163 0.42 -7.24 30.57
N PHE A 164 0.66 -5.98 30.32
CA PHE A 164 1.68 -5.15 30.96
C PHE A 164 1.06 -3.89 31.55
N ALA A 165 -0.14 -4.01 32.11
CA ALA A 165 -0.86 -2.87 32.68
C ALA A 165 -0.11 -2.23 33.86
N ASP A 166 0.56 -3.04 34.69
CA ASP A 166 1.33 -2.58 35.84
C ASP A 166 2.56 -1.75 35.41
N GLU A 167 3.09 -2.01 34.22
CA GLU A 167 4.20 -1.27 33.61
C GLU A 167 3.71 -0.10 32.73
N GLY A 168 2.39 0.12 32.68
CA GLY A 168 1.76 1.21 31.96
C GLY A 168 1.55 0.95 30.46
N PHE A 169 1.53 -0.33 30.06
CA PHE A 169 1.19 -0.80 28.72
C PHE A 169 0.03 -1.81 28.76
N PRO A 170 -1.17 -1.40 29.18
CA PRO A 170 -2.30 -2.32 29.23
C PRO A 170 -2.62 -2.89 27.85
N LEU A 171 -2.94 -4.18 27.83
CA LEU A 171 -3.46 -4.88 26.66
C LEU A 171 -4.85 -4.31 26.32
N VAL A 172 -5.11 -4.04 25.06
CA VAL A 172 -6.41 -3.58 24.54
C VAL A 172 -7.14 -4.72 23.83
N GLY A 173 -6.38 -5.63 23.23
CA GLY A 173 -6.93 -6.79 22.52
C GLY A 173 -6.00 -7.33 21.44
N GLY A 174 -6.59 -8.06 20.51
CA GLY A 174 -5.88 -8.63 19.38
C GLY A 174 -6.72 -8.65 18.11
N ARG A 175 -6.06 -8.78 16.96
CA ARG A 175 -6.68 -8.97 15.65
C ARG A 175 -5.82 -9.82 14.74
N LEU A 176 -6.43 -10.34 13.68
CA LEU A 176 -5.70 -10.87 12.54
C LEU A 176 -5.32 -9.71 11.62
N ASP A 177 -4.13 -9.77 11.06
CA ASP A 177 -3.68 -8.82 10.05
C ASP A 177 -2.90 -9.55 8.95
N VAL A 178 -2.62 -8.87 7.84
CA VAL A 178 -1.83 -9.40 6.73
C VAL A 178 -0.67 -8.45 6.48
N LEU A 179 0.55 -8.96 6.60
CA LEU A 179 1.78 -8.25 6.27
C LEU A 179 2.60 -9.08 5.29
N GLY A 180 3.09 -8.46 4.21
CA GLY A 180 3.87 -9.16 3.19
C GLY A 180 3.15 -10.38 2.59
N GLY A 181 1.80 -10.38 2.56
CA GLY A 181 1.01 -11.53 2.10
C GLY A 181 0.90 -12.68 3.10
N GLN A 182 1.37 -12.52 4.34
CA GLN A 182 1.31 -13.53 5.40
C GLN A 182 0.34 -13.10 6.51
N ASN A 183 -0.42 -14.06 7.04
CA ASN A 183 -1.27 -13.83 8.19
C ASN A 183 -0.41 -13.67 9.45
N VAL A 184 -0.61 -12.57 10.15
CA VAL A 184 0.10 -12.23 11.39
C VAL A 184 -0.88 -11.99 12.52
N ALA A 185 -0.45 -12.23 13.75
CA ALA A 185 -1.15 -11.74 14.92
C ALA A 185 -0.77 -10.28 15.18
N ALA A 186 -1.75 -9.41 15.40
CA ALA A 186 -1.53 -8.06 15.87
C ALA A 186 -2.06 -7.95 17.30
N LEU A 187 -1.17 -7.77 18.26
CA LEU A 187 -1.50 -7.47 19.64
C LEU A 187 -1.55 -5.95 19.79
N VAL A 188 -2.60 -5.47 20.43
CA VAL A 188 -2.82 -4.04 20.61
C VAL A 188 -2.62 -3.69 22.08
N TYR A 189 -1.68 -2.81 22.32
CA TYR A 189 -1.42 -2.22 23.64
C TYR A 189 -1.74 -0.73 23.61
N SER A 190 -1.89 -0.12 24.74
CA SER A 190 -1.98 1.33 24.85
C SER A 190 -0.88 1.90 25.76
N ARG A 191 -0.46 3.11 25.46
CA ARG A 191 0.40 3.92 26.34
C ARG A 191 -0.20 5.31 26.44
N ARG A 192 -0.80 5.63 27.59
CA ARG A 192 -1.59 6.87 27.77
C ARG A 192 -2.73 6.95 26.73
N LYS A 193 -2.63 7.87 25.75
CA LYS A 193 -3.63 8.03 24.68
C LYS A 193 -3.19 7.45 23.33
N HIS A 194 -2.00 6.82 23.29
CA HIS A 194 -1.44 6.24 22.07
C HIS A 194 -1.69 4.74 22.03
N LEU A 195 -1.85 4.22 20.81
CA LEU A 195 -2.02 2.79 20.55
C LEU A 195 -0.73 2.23 19.97
N ILE A 196 -0.35 1.06 20.44
CA ILE A 196 0.84 0.35 19.99
C ILE A 196 0.38 -0.97 19.37
N ASN A 197 0.71 -1.22 18.12
CA ASN A 197 0.52 -2.52 17.51
C ASN A 197 1.82 -3.32 17.60
N VAL A 198 1.72 -4.56 18.06
CA VAL A 198 2.80 -5.53 18.04
C VAL A 198 2.41 -6.65 17.09
N PHE A 199 3.01 -6.67 15.93
CA PHE A 199 2.85 -7.74 14.96
C PHE A 199 3.73 -8.92 15.32
N VAL A 200 3.16 -10.12 15.30
CA VAL A 200 3.85 -11.36 15.67
C VAL A 200 3.62 -12.40 14.58
N LEU A 201 4.70 -13.08 14.18
CA LEU A 201 4.66 -14.17 13.22
C LEU A 201 5.73 -15.21 13.55
N PRO A 202 5.57 -16.48 13.15
CA PRO A 202 6.60 -17.48 13.34
C PRO A 202 7.78 -17.27 12.38
N THR A 203 8.97 -17.53 12.86
CA THR A 203 10.19 -17.48 12.04
C THR A 203 11.08 -18.71 12.32
N LYS A 204 11.89 -19.09 11.32
CA LYS A 204 12.96 -20.10 11.46
C LYS A 204 14.33 -19.44 11.62
N GLU A 205 14.37 -18.12 11.49
CA GLU A 205 15.61 -17.37 11.62
C GLU A 205 16.04 -17.31 13.09
N PRO A 206 17.35 -17.19 13.36
CA PRO A 206 17.86 -17.12 14.73
C PRO A 206 17.36 -15.89 15.47
N ASP A 207 17.33 -15.99 16.79
CA ASP A 207 16.99 -14.88 17.68
C ASP A 207 17.90 -13.69 17.43
N THR A 208 17.32 -12.49 17.46
CA THR A 208 18.05 -11.23 17.35
C THR A 208 17.66 -10.31 18.49
N PRO A 209 18.61 -9.48 18.98
CA PRO A 209 18.27 -8.45 19.97
C PRO A 209 17.26 -7.45 19.39
N ILE A 210 16.68 -6.65 20.27
CA ILE A 210 15.82 -5.54 19.87
C ILE A 210 16.69 -4.52 19.09
N HIS A 211 16.32 -4.31 17.82
CA HIS A 211 17.03 -3.36 16.96
C HIS A 211 16.75 -1.92 17.39
N PRO A 212 17.66 -0.98 17.08
CA PRO A 212 17.39 0.43 17.27
C PRO A 212 16.11 0.87 16.57
N PRO A 213 15.30 1.76 17.14
CA PRO A 213 14.08 2.24 16.55
C PRO A 213 14.28 2.87 15.17
N GLY A 214 13.49 2.45 14.18
CA GLY A 214 13.31 3.19 12.94
C GLY A 214 12.24 4.26 13.13
N ALA A 215 12.28 5.35 12.34
CA ALA A 215 11.29 6.41 12.37
C ALA A 215 10.94 6.89 10.96
N ARG A 216 9.64 7.08 10.69
CA ARG A 216 9.14 7.64 9.43
C ARG A 216 7.73 8.21 9.62
N GLN A 217 7.46 9.39 9.08
CA GLN A 217 6.12 10.01 9.07
C GLN A 217 5.49 10.17 10.47
N GLY A 218 6.30 10.37 11.52
CA GLY A 218 5.83 10.49 12.90
C GLY A 218 5.62 9.16 13.63
N TYR A 219 5.72 8.03 12.95
CA TYR A 219 5.68 6.71 13.56
C TYR A 219 7.08 6.18 13.81
N GLN A 220 7.20 5.38 14.86
CA GLN A 220 8.41 4.67 15.23
C GLN A 220 8.12 3.19 15.29
N TRP A 221 9.10 2.36 14.93
CA TRP A 221 8.99 0.91 15.03
C TRP A 221 10.29 0.31 15.56
N VAL A 222 10.15 -0.81 16.26
CA VAL A 222 11.25 -1.67 16.69
C VAL A 222 10.96 -3.10 16.23
N HIS A 223 12.03 -3.84 15.95
CA HIS A 223 11.97 -5.18 15.43
C HIS A 223 12.94 -6.08 16.20
N TRP A 224 12.53 -7.31 16.47
CA TRP A 224 13.39 -8.33 17.10
C TRP A 224 12.85 -9.73 16.80
N ARG A 225 13.68 -10.74 17.06
CA ARG A 225 13.29 -12.15 17.00
C ARG A 225 13.59 -12.83 18.33
N HIS A 226 12.65 -13.60 18.81
CA HIS A 226 12.79 -14.30 20.07
C HIS A 226 11.92 -15.57 20.10
N GLN A 227 12.50 -16.70 20.53
CA GLN A 227 11.80 -17.98 20.72
C GLN A 227 11.04 -18.46 19.47
N GLY A 228 11.64 -18.34 18.29
CA GLY A 228 11.03 -18.76 17.02
C GLY A 228 9.89 -17.87 16.53
N MET A 229 9.75 -16.68 17.11
CA MET A 229 8.81 -15.65 16.69
C MET A 229 9.55 -14.39 16.29
N GLU A 230 9.00 -13.72 15.32
CA GLU A 230 9.43 -12.40 14.88
C GLU A 230 8.40 -11.37 15.33
N PHE A 231 8.90 -10.26 15.86
CA PHE A 231 8.10 -9.20 16.45
C PHE A 231 8.41 -7.87 15.78
N CYS A 232 7.39 -7.09 15.53
CA CYS A 232 7.51 -5.71 15.12
C CYS A 232 6.50 -4.85 15.89
N ALA A 233 6.98 -3.98 16.76
CA ALA A 233 6.14 -3.01 17.47
C ALA A 233 6.20 -1.66 16.76
N ILE A 234 5.04 -1.02 16.59
CA ILE A 234 4.88 0.29 15.93
C ILE A 234 3.88 1.17 16.65
N SER A 235 4.18 2.45 16.72
CA SER A 235 3.30 3.50 17.28
C SER A 235 3.83 4.89 16.96
N ASP A 236 3.05 5.90 17.33
CA ASP A 236 3.43 7.32 17.44
C ASP A 236 3.99 7.72 18.83
N VAL A 237 4.18 6.77 19.75
CA VAL A 237 4.83 7.00 21.04
C VAL A 237 6.32 7.32 20.90
N SER A 238 6.94 7.76 21.99
CA SER A 238 8.40 7.97 22.00
C SER A 238 9.17 6.68 21.72
N ALA A 239 10.38 6.80 21.15
CA ALA A 239 11.26 5.65 20.90
C ALA A 239 11.60 4.88 22.19
N SER A 240 11.71 5.59 23.32
CA SER A 240 11.96 4.99 24.63
C SER A 240 10.77 4.15 25.14
N ASP A 241 9.54 4.67 25.04
CA ASP A 241 8.34 3.92 25.44
C ASP A 241 8.19 2.66 24.57
N LEU A 242 8.44 2.78 23.25
CA LEU A 242 8.33 1.63 22.34
C LEU A 242 9.40 0.57 22.63
N HIS A 243 10.61 1.00 22.93
CA HIS A 243 11.71 0.11 23.30
C HIS A 243 11.46 -0.56 24.67
N GLU A 244 10.89 0.15 25.63
CA GLU A 244 10.48 -0.37 26.94
C GLU A 244 9.47 -1.52 26.78
N LEU A 245 8.40 -1.32 26.00
CA LEU A 245 7.43 -2.40 25.71
C LEU A 245 8.11 -3.59 25.02
N ALA A 246 8.99 -3.35 24.07
CA ALA A 246 9.72 -4.43 23.40
C ALA A 246 10.58 -5.24 24.39
N GLN A 247 11.22 -4.59 25.36
CA GLN A 247 11.99 -5.27 26.40
C GLN A 247 11.10 -6.12 27.32
N LEU A 248 9.90 -5.63 27.68
CA LEU A 248 8.95 -6.39 28.48
C LEU A 248 8.45 -7.64 27.75
N ILE A 249 8.25 -7.57 26.44
CA ILE A 249 7.84 -8.72 25.63
C ILE A 249 9.00 -9.70 25.42
N TYR A 250 10.24 -9.21 25.37
CA TYR A 250 11.44 -10.03 25.15
C TYR A 250 11.79 -10.92 26.36
N GLN A 251 11.35 -10.55 27.59
CA GLN A 251 11.56 -11.31 28.83
C GLN A 251 10.56 -12.49 28.96
#